data_5b9b679d218533ce5b2ac0bc2ed48c78
#
_entry.id   5b9b679d218533ce5b2ac0bc2ed48c78
#
_cell.length_a   1.000
_cell.length_b   1.000
_cell.length_c   1.000
_cell.angle_alpha   90.00
_cell.angle_beta   90.00
_cell.angle_gamma   90.00
#
_symmetry.space_group_name_H-M   'P 1'
#
loop_
_entity.id
_entity.type
_entity.pdbx_description
1 polymer ?
#
loop_
_entity_poly.entity_id
_entity_poly.type
_entity_poly.pdbx_seq_one_letter_code
_entity_poly.pdbx_strand_id
1 'polypeptide(L)'
;MLRREFMASAATALTWGLLTSRSAIAAATASSASVPALNAADKALYARLDALFYESLAQSPEMASSLGLDKGQYAGLKFKLSDDSAKGRAASLAMGHKAIAAVEAVDAAPLSATGKRNRDLALYQLRQRTVSQDKFQIDSAQRPYLISQQGGAYFSLPDFLNSSHTIETKNDAEAYLARLSAFRTALDDETLQQKAVSY
;
A
#
# COMPACT_ATOMS: atom_id res chain seq x y z
N MET A 1 10.27 5.41 24.49
CA MET A 1 9.28 5.45 25.60
C MET A 1 8.66 6.85 25.72
N LEU A 2 7.95 7.41 24.75
CA LEU A 2 7.31 8.76 24.87
C LEU A 2 6.27 9.01 23.79
N ARG A 3 5.40 8.04 23.49
CA ARG A 3 4.26 8.23 22.55
C ARG A 3 2.93 7.66 23.04
N ARG A 4 2.82 7.28 24.32
CA ARG A 4 1.59 6.67 24.88
C ARG A 4 0.83 7.54 25.88
N GLU A 5 1.25 8.76 26.15
CA GLU A 5 0.66 9.59 27.24
C GLU A 5 -0.04 10.88 26.76
N PHE A 6 -0.43 10.98 25.49
CA PHE A 6 -1.08 12.21 25.00
C PHE A 6 -2.60 12.12 24.84
N MET A 7 -3.25 11.08 25.36
CA MET A 7 -4.71 10.91 25.27
C MET A 7 -5.41 10.77 26.62
N ALA A 8 -4.82 11.26 27.70
CA ALA A 8 -5.46 11.24 29.01
C ALA A 8 -5.16 12.53 29.79
N SER A 9 -5.72 13.66 29.37
CA SER A 9 -5.87 14.83 30.25
C SER A 9 -6.69 15.92 29.57
N ALA A 10 -8.00 15.83 29.65
CA ALA A 10 -8.91 16.96 29.52
C ALA A 10 -10.21 16.61 30.23
N ALA A 11 -10.14 16.43 31.55
CA ALA A 11 -11.30 16.47 32.42
C ALA A 11 -10.92 17.35 33.62
N THR A 12 -11.04 18.66 33.46
CA THR A 12 -11.12 19.57 34.61
C THR A 12 -12.39 20.39 34.48
N ALA A 13 -13.21 20.20 35.48
CA ALA A 13 -14.48 20.79 35.74
C ALA A 13 -14.43 22.34 35.77
N LEU A 14 -15.41 22.96 35.16
CA LEU A 14 -15.88 24.31 35.52
C LEU A 14 -17.39 24.20 35.84
N THR A 15 -17.68 24.05 37.12
CA THR A 15 -19.00 24.32 37.69
C THR A 15 -19.24 25.81 37.74
N TRP A 16 -20.22 26.31 36.98
CA TRP A 16 -20.92 27.55 37.36
C TRP A 16 -22.36 27.57 36.81
N GLY A 17 -23.31 27.67 37.76
CA GLY A 17 -24.50 28.49 37.62
C GLY A 17 -25.71 27.88 36.93
N LEU A 18 -26.63 27.39 37.75
CA LEU A 18 -28.06 27.23 37.55
C LEU A 18 -28.70 28.26 36.62
N LEU A 19 -29.32 27.82 35.53
CA LEU A 19 -30.56 28.35 35.03
C LEU A 19 -31.32 27.24 34.28
N THR A 20 -32.46 26.92 34.84
CA THR A 20 -33.42 25.89 34.36
C THR A 20 -33.98 26.28 33.00
N SER A 21 -33.56 25.62 31.96
CA SER A 21 -34.36 25.42 30.78
C SER A 21 -34.29 23.93 30.38
N ARG A 22 -35.40 23.27 30.54
CA ARG A 22 -35.65 21.92 30.05
C ARG A 22 -35.65 21.94 28.53
N SER A 23 -34.45 21.95 27.95
CA SER A 23 -34.27 21.57 26.55
C SER A 23 -34.01 20.08 26.52
N ALA A 24 -35.02 19.34 26.08
CA ALA A 24 -34.86 17.92 25.74
C ALA A 24 -33.74 17.81 24.71
N ILE A 25 -32.51 17.52 25.15
CA ILE A 25 -31.49 16.96 24.30
C ILE A 25 -31.99 15.57 23.98
N ALA A 26 -32.68 15.44 22.85
CA ALA A 26 -32.91 14.14 22.24
C ALA A 26 -31.51 13.50 22.10
N ALA A 27 -31.24 12.52 22.94
CA ALA A 27 -30.11 11.64 22.76
C ALA A 27 -30.26 11.04 21.34
N ALA A 28 -29.53 11.61 20.39
CA ALA A 28 -29.30 10.94 19.14
C ALA A 28 -28.55 9.66 19.52
N THR A 29 -29.31 8.61 19.77
CA THR A 29 -28.77 7.26 19.77
C THR A 29 -28.11 7.12 18.40
N ALA A 30 -26.79 7.26 18.38
CA ALA A 30 -26.00 6.86 17.25
C ALA A 30 -26.34 5.39 17.07
N SER A 31 -27.28 5.13 16.16
CA SER A 31 -27.55 3.79 15.69
C SER A 31 -26.20 3.27 15.23
N SER A 32 -25.59 2.40 16.00
CA SER A 32 -24.50 1.56 15.54
C SER A 32 -25.11 0.73 14.44
N ALA A 33 -25.09 1.28 13.21
CA ALA A 33 -25.47 0.52 12.03
C ALA A 33 -24.57 -0.70 12.06
N SER A 34 -25.12 -1.84 12.44
CA SER A 34 -24.41 -3.12 12.41
C SER A 34 -23.88 -3.25 10.98
N VAL A 35 -22.56 -3.34 10.84
CA VAL A 35 -21.95 -3.61 9.54
C VAL A 35 -22.64 -4.86 8.99
N PRO A 36 -23.32 -4.77 7.85
CA PRO A 36 -24.07 -5.92 7.33
C PRO A 36 -23.12 -7.10 7.17
N ALA A 37 -23.52 -8.26 7.64
CA ALA A 37 -22.70 -9.46 7.47
C ALA A 37 -22.46 -9.68 5.97
N LEU A 38 -21.18 -9.83 5.59
CA LEU A 38 -20.79 -10.09 4.22
C LEU A 38 -21.45 -11.38 3.71
N ASN A 39 -22.07 -11.35 2.55
CA ASN A 39 -22.57 -12.55 1.89
C ASN A 39 -21.39 -13.42 1.41
N ALA A 40 -21.67 -14.65 0.97
CA ALA A 40 -20.64 -15.59 0.56
C ALA A 40 -19.83 -15.09 -0.67
N ALA A 41 -20.49 -14.40 -1.60
CA ALA A 41 -19.85 -13.85 -2.80
C ALA A 41 -18.90 -12.69 -2.46
N ASP A 42 -19.33 -11.79 -1.57
CA ASP A 42 -18.47 -10.69 -1.11
C ASP A 42 -17.24 -11.24 -0.35
N LYS A 43 -17.41 -12.26 0.50
CA LYS A 43 -16.29 -12.92 1.18
C LYS A 43 -15.30 -13.52 0.17
N ALA A 44 -15.78 -14.16 -0.88
CA ALA A 44 -14.93 -14.71 -1.94
C ALA A 44 -14.18 -13.62 -2.72
N LEU A 45 -14.85 -12.50 -3.02
CA LEU A 45 -14.19 -11.33 -3.64
C LEU A 45 -13.06 -10.80 -2.75
N TYR A 46 -13.33 -10.56 -1.47
CA TYR A 46 -12.30 -10.02 -0.57
C TYR A 46 -11.15 -10.99 -0.36
N ALA A 47 -11.42 -12.28 -0.22
CA ALA A 47 -10.35 -13.28 -0.15
C ALA A 47 -9.48 -13.29 -1.42
N ARG A 48 -10.08 -13.05 -2.61
CA ARG A 48 -9.32 -12.90 -3.85
C ARG A 48 -8.47 -11.63 -3.86
N LEU A 49 -9.02 -10.50 -3.41
CA LEU A 49 -8.29 -9.24 -3.34
C LEU A 49 -7.12 -9.33 -2.34
N ASP A 50 -7.34 -9.95 -1.19
CA ASP A 50 -6.30 -10.21 -0.19
C ASP A 50 -5.17 -11.08 -0.78
N ALA A 51 -5.53 -12.18 -1.47
CA ALA A 51 -4.54 -13.04 -2.10
C ALA A 51 -3.68 -12.26 -3.13
N LEU A 52 -4.30 -11.42 -3.97
CA LEU A 52 -3.59 -10.58 -4.93
C LEU A 52 -2.70 -9.54 -4.24
N PHE A 53 -3.15 -8.96 -3.13
CA PHE A 53 -2.34 -8.06 -2.33
C PHE A 53 -1.09 -8.76 -1.79
N TYR A 54 -1.23 -9.92 -1.17
CA TYR A 54 -0.10 -10.68 -0.64
C TYR A 54 0.85 -11.18 -1.74
N GLU A 55 0.34 -11.57 -2.92
CA GLU A 55 1.19 -11.88 -4.07
C GLU A 55 2.01 -10.66 -4.51
N SER A 56 1.43 -9.46 -4.47
CA SER A 56 2.10 -8.22 -4.87
C SER A 56 3.24 -7.80 -3.95
N LEU A 57 3.25 -8.24 -2.69
CA LEU A 57 4.32 -7.93 -1.73
C LEU A 57 5.69 -8.44 -2.20
N ALA A 58 5.73 -9.53 -2.96
CA ALA A 58 6.98 -10.05 -3.51
C ALA A 58 7.63 -9.09 -4.52
N GLN A 59 6.84 -8.22 -5.14
CA GLN A 59 7.29 -7.19 -6.08
C GLN A 59 7.58 -5.84 -5.39
N SER A 60 7.21 -5.70 -4.11
CA SER A 60 7.34 -4.45 -3.36
C SER A 60 7.83 -4.72 -1.93
N PRO A 61 9.08 -5.18 -1.76
CA PRO A 61 9.65 -5.48 -0.45
C PRO A 61 9.65 -4.30 0.52
N GLU A 62 9.82 -3.07 0.01
CA GLU A 62 9.77 -1.85 0.81
C GLU A 62 8.37 -1.63 1.40
N MET A 63 7.32 -1.90 0.61
CA MET A 63 5.94 -1.83 1.10
C MET A 63 5.70 -2.89 2.18
N ALA A 64 6.22 -4.11 2.01
CA ALA A 64 6.11 -5.16 3.01
C ALA A 64 6.72 -4.71 4.36
N SER A 65 7.89 -4.07 4.33
CA SER A 65 8.55 -3.55 5.53
C SER A 65 7.79 -2.37 6.14
N SER A 66 7.37 -1.41 5.33
CA SER A 66 6.62 -0.23 5.80
C SER A 66 5.30 -0.59 6.47
N LEU A 67 4.67 -1.70 6.05
CA LEU A 67 3.46 -2.25 6.65
C LEU A 67 3.72 -3.24 7.79
N GLY A 68 4.99 -3.58 8.07
CA GLY A 68 5.38 -4.59 9.07
C GLY A 68 4.99 -6.02 8.68
N LEU A 69 4.81 -6.29 7.39
CA LEU A 69 4.41 -7.59 6.84
C LEU A 69 5.60 -8.47 6.42
N ASP A 70 6.82 -7.97 6.54
CA ASP A 70 8.08 -8.68 6.27
C ASP A 70 8.47 -9.65 7.40
N LYS A 71 7.50 -10.48 7.82
CA LYS A 71 7.59 -11.45 8.92
C LYS A 71 7.07 -12.82 8.49
N GLY A 72 7.38 -13.86 9.27
CA GLY A 72 6.91 -15.21 9.00
C GLY A 72 7.34 -15.67 7.60
N GLN A 73 6.38 -16.08 6.78
CA GLN A 73 6.64 -16.54 5.39
C GLN A 73 7.19 -15.43 4.48
N TYR A 74 7.02 -14.16 4.82
CA TYR A 74 7.52 -13.01 4.08
C TYR A 74 8.82 -12.42 4.63
N ALA A 75 9.41 -13.02 5.67
CA ALA A 75 10.62 -12.52 6.34
C ALA A 75 11.79 -12.30 5.36
N GLY A 76 11.88 -13.10 4.28
CA GLY A 76 12.90 -12.92 3.25
C GLY A 76 12.79 -11.62 2.45
N LEU A 77 11.64 -10.94 2.48
CA LEU A 77 11.46 -9.64 1.81
C LEU A 77 12.24 -8.53 2.50
N LYS A 78 12.52 -8.67 3.80
CA LYS A 78 13.31 -7.69 4.56
C LYS A 78 14.72 -7.48 4.00
N PHE A 79 15.26 -8.47 3.29
CA PHE A 79 16.60 -8.43 2.69
C PHE A 79 16.63 -7.91 1.26
N LYS A 80 15.48 -7.56 0.69
CA LYS A 80 15.34 -7.23 -0.73
C LYS A 80 14.90 -5.80 -0.93
N LEU A 81 15.18 -5.27 -2.11
CA LEU A 81 14.57 -4.11 -2.72
C LEU A 81 13.71 -4.55 -3.90
N SER A 82 12.82 -3.65 -4.35
CA SER A 82 12.08 -3.83 -5.60
C SER A 82 13.05 -4.00 -6.77
N ASP A 83 12.67 -4.83 -7.73
CA ASP A 83 13.41 -5.01 -8.97
C ASP A 83 12.88 -4.03 -10.02
N ASP A 84 13.51 -2.86 -10.12
CA ASP A 84 13.17 -1.82 -11.09
C ASP A 84 13.91 -1.96 -12.43
N SER A 85 14.62 -3.08 -12.63
CA SER A 85 15.18 -3.44 -13.94
C SER A 85 14.07 -3.62 -14.99
N ALA A 86 14.43 -3.60 -16.27
CA ALA A 86 13.48 -3.85 -17.35
C ALA A 86 12.73 -5.19 -17.18
N LYS A 87 13.40 -6.21 -16.65
CA LYS A 87 12.80 -7.52 -16.33
C LYS A 87 11.81 -7.43 -15.17
N GLY A 88 12.19 -6.75 -14.09
CA GLY A 88 11.32 -6.57 -12.91
C GLY A 88 10.08 -5.77 -13.26
N ARG A 89 10.21 -4.71 -14.04
CA ARG A 89 9.08 -3.90 -14.54
C ARG A 89 8.14 -4.73 -15.41
N ALA A 90 8.68 -5.55 -16.32
CA ALA A 90 7.85 -6.47 -17.12
C ALA A 90 7.12 -7.51 -16.24
N ALA A 91 7.77 -8.03 -15.19
CA ALA A 91 7.15 -8.93 -14.23
C ALA A 91 6.02 -8.25 -13.43
N SER A 92 6.23 -7.00 -13.00
CA SER A 92 5.20 -6.19 -12.31
C SER A 92 4.00 -5.93 -13.22
N LEU A 93 4.23 -5.61 -14.48
CA LEU A 93 3.15 -5.42 -15.47
C LEU A 93 2.36 -6.72 -15.70
N ALA A 94 3.05 -7.84 -15.89
CA ALA A 94 2.41 -9.16 -16.03
C ALA A 94 1.57 -9.53 -14.78
N MET A 95 2.07 -9.20 -13.58
CA MET A 95 1.30 -9.35 -12.34
C MET A 95 0.04 -8.47 -12.33
N GLY A 96 0.15 -7.22 -12.79
CA GLY A 96 -0.99 -6.32 -12.95
C GLY A 96 -2.07 -6.91 -13.87
N HIS A 97 -1.69 -7.44 -15.02
CA HIS A 97 -2.63 -8.12 -15.95
C HIS A 97 -3.25 -9.38 -15.34
N LYS A 98 -2.47 -10.19 -14.64
CA LYS A 98 -2.97 -11.34 -13.89
C LYS A 98 -4.02 -10.92 -12.85
N ALA A 99 -3.76 -9.84 -12.12
CA ALA A 99 -4.67 -9.32 -11.12
C ALA A 99 -5.97 -8.80 -11.76
N ILE A 100 -5.90 -8.08 -12.88
CA ILE A 100 -7.08 -7.63 -13.63
C ILE A 100 -7.93 -8.84 -14.04
N ALA A 101 -7.35 -9.82 -14.70
CA ALA A 101 -8.05 -11.03 -15.14
C ALA A 101 -8.68 -11.79 -13.96
N ALA A 102 -7.99 -11.88 -12.83
CA ALA A 102 -8.49 -12.55 -11.63
C ALA A 102 -9.70 -11.84 -11.00
N VAL A 103 -9.76 -10.51 -11.04
CA VAL A 103 -10.90 -9.74 -10.53
C VAL A 103 -12.05 -9.71 -11.55
N GLU A 104 -11.75 -9.67 -12.84
CA GLU A 104 -12.76 -9.77 -13.92
C GLU A 104 -13.50 -11.11 -13.88
N ALA A 105 -12.81 -12.20 -13.56
CA ALA A 105 -13.38 -13.52 -13.43
C ALA A 105 -14.38 -13.67 -12.25
N VAL A 106 -14.42 -12.70 -11.33
CA VAL A 106 -15.41 -12.71 -10.24
C VAL A 106 -16.77 -12.34 -10.81
N ASP A 107 -17.76 -13.25 -10.68
CA ASP A 107 -19.14 -12.95 -11.07
C ASP A 107 -19.72 -11.82 -10.20
N ALA A 108 -20.19 -10.77 -10.87
CA ALA A 108 -20.76 -9.61 -10.20
C ALA A 108 -22.23 -9.83 -9.78
N ALA A 109 -22.93 -10.80 -10.36
CA ALA A 109 -24.38 -10.98 -10.13
C ALA A 109 -24.71 -11.23 -8.64
N PRO A 110 -24.01 -12.16 -7.92
CA PRO A 110 -24.31 -12.47 -6.52
C PRO A 110 -23.72 -11.47 -5.52
N LEU A 111 -22.92 -10.50 -5.97
CA LEU A 111 -22.30 -9.51 -5.09
C LEU A 111 -23.33 -8.51 -4.56
N SER A 112 -23.16 -8.08 -3.31
CA SER A 112 -23.88 -6.93 -2.77
C SER A 112 -23.58 -5.63 -3.53
N ALA A 113 -24.36 -4.59 -3.32
CA ALA A 113 -24.09 -3.27 -3.92
C ALA A 113 -22.69 -2.74 -3.52
N THR A 114 -22.24 -3.02 -2.29
CA THR A 114 -20.90 -2.68 -1.81
C THR A 114 -19.83 -3.55 -2.46
N GLY A 115 -20.06 -4.85 -2.58
CA GLY A 115 -19.17 -5.79 -3.27
C GLY A 115 -18.97 -5.41 -4.73
N LYS A 116 -20.02 -5.07 -5.45
CA LYS A 116 -19.94 -4.57 -6.84
C LYS A 116 -19.07 -3.32 -6.95
N ARG A 117 -19.32 -2.32 -6.11
CA ARG A 117 -18.49 -1.09 -6.09
C ARG A 117 -17.02 -1.38 -5.80
N ASN A 118 -16.74 -2.25 -4.83
CA ASN A 118 -15.36 -2.58 -4.47
C ASN A 118 -14.64 -3.37 -5.58
N ARG A 119 -15.35 -4.27 -6.26
CA ARG A 119 -14.85 -4.95 -7.45
C ARG A 119 -14.52 -3.97 -8.57
N ASP A 120 -15.43 -3.05 -8.87
CA ASP A 120 -15.25 -2.05 -9.93
C ASP A 120 -14.13 -1.07 -9.58
N LEU A 121 -14.03 -0.66 -8.31
CA LEU A 121 -12.93 0.18 -7.83
C LEU A 121 -11.57 -0.54 -7.94
N ALA A 122 -11.52 -1.82 -7.56
CA ALA A 122 -10.28 -2.62 -7.69
C ALA A 122 -9.86 -2.73 -9.17
N LEU A 123 -10.80 -3.02 -10.09
CA LEU A 123 -10.53 -3.07 -11.52
C LEU A 123 -10.05 -1.71 -12.06
N TYR A 124 -10.70 -0.63 -11.65
CA TYR A 124 -10.28 0.72 -12.03
C TYR A 124 -8.83 1.00 -11.60
N GLN A 125 -8.50 0.74 -10.33
CA GLN A 125 -7.16 0.96 -9.78
C GLN A 125 -6.10 0.09 -10.49
N LEU A 126 -6.39 -1.18 -10.73
CA LEU A 126 -5.46 -2.09 -11.41
C LEU A 126 -5.21 -1.61 -12.86
N ARG A 127 -6.26 -1.24 -13.59
CA ARG A 127 -6.14 -0.74 -14.97
C ARG A 127 -5.38 0.60 -15.04
N GLN A 128 -5.59 1.51 -14.06
CA GLN A 128 -4.85 2.77 -14.01
C GLN A 128 -3.35 2.56 -13.76
N ARG A 129 -2.97 1.53 -13.01
CA ARG A 129 -1.56 1.20 -12.77
C ARG A 129 -0.87 0.61 -14.00
N THR A 130 -1.58 -0.14 -14.83
CA THR A 130 -1.00 -0.82 -15.99
C THR A 130 -1.00 0.05 -17.25
N VAL A 131 -1.97 0.97 -17.41
CA VAL A 131 -2.19 1.70 -18.65
C VAL A 131 -1.00 2.56 -19.10
N SER A 132 -0.29 3.16 -18.16
CA SER A 132 0.87 4.02 -18.47
C SER A 132 2.01 3.20 -19.08
N GLN A 133 2.26 2.04 -18.52
CA GLN A 133 3.31 1.15 -18.99
C GLN A 133 2.91 0.43 -20.29
N ASP A 134 1.63 -0.02 -20.40
CA ASP A 134 1.11 -0.69 -21.60
C ASP A 134 1.11 0.20 -22.82
N LYS A 135 0.65 1.44 -22.69
CA LYS A 135 0.44 2.33 -23.83
C LYS A 135 1.64 3.22 -24.16
N PHE A 136 2.37 3.64 -23.13
CA PHE A 136 3.39 4.67 -23.27
C PHE A 136 4.77 4.23 -22.79
N GLN A 137 4.89 3.05 -22.20
CA GLN A 137 6.14 2.54 -21.61
C GLN A 137 6.78 3.49 -20.57
N ILE A 138 5.95 4.28 -19.89
CA ILE A 138 6.33 5.18 -18.83
C ILE A 138 5.85 4.64 -17.47
N ASP A 139 6.47 5.10 -16.39
CA ASP A 139 6.10 4.67 -15.04
C ASP A 139 4.70 5.14 -14.65
N SER A 140 4.45 6.43 -14.72
CA SER A 140 3.12 7.01 -14.50
C SER A 140 2.95 8.29 -15.32
N ALA A 141 1.68 8.69 -15.54
CA ALA A 141 1.37 9.92 -16.26
C ALA A 141 1.89 11.18 -15.56
N GLN A 142 1.98 11.17 -14.22
CA GLN A 142 2.50 12.28 -13.43
C GLN A 142 4.03 12.27 -13.33
N ARG A 143 4.66 11.11 -13.45
CA ARG A 143 6.11 10.90 -13.37
C ARG A 143 6.56 10.00 -14.52
N PRO A 144 6.67 10.54 -15.74
CA PRO A 144 7.03 9.73 -16.91
C PRO A 144 8.50 9.28 -16.88
N TYR A 145 9.34 9.97 -16.10
CA TYR A 145 10.75 9.65 -15.96
C TYR A 145 11.00 8.84 -14.70
N LEU A 146 11.87 7.84 -14.78
CA LEU A 146 12.29 7.02 -13.64
C LEU A 146 13.09 7.87 -12.64
N ILE A 147 13.99 8.69 -13.16
CA ILE A 147 14.81 9.59 -12.35
C ILE A 147 14.31 11.02 -12.56
N SER A 148 13.95 11.70 -11.48
CA SER A 148 13.56 13.11 -11.47
C SER A 148 14.08 13.77 -10.20
N GLN A 149 13.87 15.08 -10.00
CA GLN A 149 14.31 15.79 -8.79
C GLN A 149 13.77 15.20 -7.48
N GLN A 150 12.60 14.58 -7.52
CA GLN A 150 11.90 14.00 -6.35
C GLN A 150 11.44 12.54 -6.61
N GLY A 151 12.18 11.82 -7.41
CA GLY A 151 11.85 10.44 -7.75
C GLY A 151 13.05 9.66 -8.24
N GLY A 152 12.97 8.34 -8.06
CA GLY A 152 14.05 7.40 -8.32
C GLY A 152 14.68 6.84 -7.05
N ALA A 153 15.45 5.79 -7.21
CA ALA A 153 16.09 5.08 -6.10
C ALA A 153 16.96 6.01 -5.24
N TYR A 154 17.68 6.94 -5.85
CA TYR A 154 18.55 7.89 -5.12
C TYR A 154 17.78 8.75 -4.10
N PHE A 155 16.50 9.02 -4.36
CA PHE A 155 15.65 9.84 -3.51
C PHE A 155 14.87 8.97 -2.50
N SER A 156 14.25 7.89 -2.98
CA SER A 156 13.30 7.09 -2.19
C SER A 156 13.98 6.09 -1.25
N LEU A 157 15.08 5.44 -1.66
CA LEU A 157 15.70 4.40 -0.85
C LEU A 157 16.40 4.92 0.41
N PRO A 158 17.12 6.05 0.41
CA PRO A 158 17.66 6.62 1.65
C PRO A 158 16.58 6.97 2.66
N ASP A 159 15.48 7.57 2.22
CA ASP A 159 14.35 7.90 3.09
C ASP A 159 13.69 6.64 3.65
N PHE A 160 13.44 5.65 2.81
CA PHE A 160 12.92 4.35 3.24
C PHE A 160 13.82 3.65 4.27
N LEU A 161 15.12 3.59 4.02
CA LEU A 161 16.07 2.96 4.94
C LEU A 161 16.14 3.68 6.29
N ASN A 162 15.98 5.01 6.28
CA ASN A 162 16.00 5.82 7.49
C ASN A 162 14.67 5.80 8.26
N SER A 163 13.54 5.74 7.57
CA SER A 163 12.21 5.96 8.18
C SER A 163 11.42 4.67 8.40
N SER A 164 11.60 3.67 7.54
CA SER A 164 10.74 2.47 7.49
C SER A 164 11.47 1.17 7.82
N HIS A 165 12.80 1.11 7.61
CA HIS A 165 13.57 -0.07 7.97
C HIS A 165 14.00 -0.01 9.44
N THR A 166 13.21 -0.62 10.32
CA THR A 166 13.52 -0.66 11.75
C THR A 166 14.59 -1.70 12.05
N ILE A 167 15.60 -1.32 12.87
CA ILE A 167 16.67 -2.21 13.32
C ILE A 167 16.49 -2.46 14.82
N GLU A 168 15.97 -3.63 15.18
CA GLU A 168 15.77 -4.08 16.55
C GLU A 168 16.64 -5.30 16.89
N THR A 169 16.99 -6.09 15.89
CA THR A 169 17.74 -7.33 16.01
C THR A 169 18.97 -7.34 15.09
N LYS A 170 19.88 -8.28 15.33
CA LYS A 170 21.01 -8.53 14.43
C LYS A 170 20.54 -8.85 13.01
N ASN A 171 19.48 -9.62 12.88
CA ASN A 171 18.90 -9.97 11.58
C ASN A 171 18.39 -8.73 10.81
N ASP A 172 17.83 -7.75 11.51
CA ASP A 172 17.42 -6.48 10.90
C ASP A 172 18.61 -5.68 10.40
N ALA A 173 19.70 -5.66 11.18
CA ALA A 173 20.94 -5.01 10.76
C ALA A 173 21.56 -5.70 9.53
N GLU A 174 21.56 -7.04 9.47
CA GLU A 174 22.00 -7.80 8.30
C GLU A 174 21.12 -7.50 7.08
N ALA A 175 19.82 -7.41 7.26
CA ALA A 175 18.86 -7.03 6.21
C ALA A 175 19.10 -5.59 5.71
N TYR A 176 19.39 -4.66 6.62
CA TYR A 176 19.75 -3.29 6.25
C TYR A 176 20.99 -3.25 5.35
N LEU A 177 22.06 -3.98 5.74
CA LEU A 177 23.28 -4.07 4.94
C LEU A 177 23.06 -4.72 3.58
N ALA A 178 22.19 -5.73 3.50
CA ALA A 178 21.82 -6.36 2.24
C ALA A 178 21.11 -5.36 1.30
N ARG A 179 20.16 -4.58 1.81
CA ARG A 179 19.48 -3.52 1.07
C ARG A 179 20.42 -2.39 0.66
N LEU A 180 21.33 -1.98 1.55
CA LEU A 180 22.33 -0.98 1.23
C LEU A 180 23.26 -1.45 0.09
N SER A 181 23.63 -2.73 0.08
CA SER A 181 24.41 -3.31 -1.01
C SER A 181 23.62 -3.38 -2.33
N ALA A 182 22.32 -3.69 -2.26
CA ALA A 182 21.44 -3.73 -3.43
C ALA A 182 21.14 -2.33 -4.00
N PHE A 183 21.30 -1.27 -3.22
CA PHE A 183 21.01 0.10 -3.64
C PHE A 183 21.83 0.53 -4.87
N ARG A 184 23.10 0.10 -4.94
CA ARG A 184 23.93 0.35 -6.12
C ARG A 184 23.30 -0.22 -7.41
N THR A 185 22.84 -1.47 -7.35
CA THR A 185 22.20 -2.11 -8.51
C THR A 185 20.92 -1.38 -8.92
N ALA A 186 20.11 -0.95 -7.95
CA ALA A 186 18.90 -0.17 -8.25
C ALA A 186 19.22 1.14 -8.98
N LEU A 187 20.26 1.87 -8.55
CA LEU A 187 20.72 3.09 -9.24
C LEU A 187 21.22 2.82 -10.64
N ASP A 188 22.01 1.76 -10.82
CA ASP A 188 22.55 1.38 -12.12
C ASP A 188 21.44 1.00 -13.10
N ASP A 189 20.45 0.22 -12.65
CA ASP A 189 19.30 -0.21 -13.45
C ASP A 189 18.41 0.96 -13.87
N GLU A 190 18.08 1.88 -12.97
CA GLU A 190 17.32 3.09 -13.30
C GLU A 190 18.08 3.98 -14.30
N THR A 191 19.39 4.14 -14.10
CA THR A 191 20.25 4.96 -14.98
C THR A 191 20.30 4.38 -16.39
N LEU A 192 20.39 3.05 -16.53
CA LEU A 192 20.39 2.37 -17.82
C LEU A 192 19.06 2.58 -18.54
N GLN A 193 17.94 2.44 -17.83
CA GLN A 193 16.60 2.62 -18.41
C GLN A 193 16.33 4.08 -18.78
N GLN A 194 16.76 5.03 -17.94
CA GLN A 194 16.60 6.46 -18.25
C GLN A 194 17.36 6.86 -19.52
N LYS A 195 18.55 6.29 -19.77
CA LYS A 195 19.31 6.52 -21.02
C LYS A 195 18.64 5.93 -22.25
N ALA A 196 17.85 4.87 -22.10
CA ALA A 196 17.15 4.23 -23.20
C ALA A 196 15.95 5.07 -23.71
N VAL A 197 15.46 6.03 -22.91
CA VAL A 197 14.42 6.98 -23.33
C VAL A 197 15.10 8.09 -24.12
N SER A 198 15.14 7.97 -25.45
CA SER A 198 15.57 9.07 -26.34
C SER A 198 14.48 10.15 -26.37
N TYR A 199 14.87 11.39 -26.20
CA TYR A 199 14.04 12.59 -26.36
C TYR A 199 13.87 12.94 -27.84
#